data_15616a0756cb4dcb75bc533f4de3177d
#
_entry.id   15616a0756cb4dcb75bc533f4de3177d
#
_cell.length_a   1.000
_cell.length_b   1.000
_cell.length_c   1.000
_cell.angle_alpha   90.00
_cell.angle_beta   90.00
_cell.angle_gamma   90.00
#
_symmetry.space_group_name_H-M   'P 1'
#
loop_
_entity.id
_entity.type
_entity.pdbx_description
1 polymer ?
#
loop_
_entity_poly.entity_id
_entity_poly.type
_entity_poly.pdbx_seq_one_letter_code
_entity_poly.pdbx_strand_id
1 'polypeptide(L)'
;GDNLDPHRIWNAMYVNEKPGGHGERSVAIGTIDMAVWDAVAKIAGKPLFQLLAERYGNGRPDRRVFVYAAGGYYYPGQDLGKLKDEMRGYVDRGYTVVKKKIGGASLDEDLRRIDAILGVLGDGRKLAVDANGRFDLDTAIRYAKALSQYDLFWYEEAGDPLDFELQATLRNYYDKPMATGENLFSMQDARNLIRYGGMRPDRDWLQFDCALSYGLVEYLRTLDMLRQHGWSASRCIPHGGHQMSLNIAAGLGLGGNESYPDLFQPYGGFPDGVRVDNGYVTLPELPGIGFEGKADLIAEMRKLAE
;
A
#
# COMPACT_ATOMS: atom_id res chain seq x y z
N GLY A 1 -23.41 22.21 -9.16
CA GLY A 1 -22.03 21.87 -9.03
C GLY A 1 -21.41 22.29 -7.71
N ASP A 2 -22.00 23.24 -7.05
CA ASP A 2 -21.36 23.97 -5.94
C ASP A 2 -21.43 23.27 -4.57
N ASN A 3 -21.99 22.06 -4.53
CA ASN A 3 -22.22 21.32 -3.30
C ASN A 3 -21.51 19.94 -3.29
N LEU A 4 -20.43 19.78 -4.03
CA LEU A 4 -19.66 18.56 -4.04
C LEU A 4 -18.79 18.52 -2.77
N ASP A 5 -19.38 18.07 -1.66
CA ASP A 5 -18.70 17.86 -0.38
C ASP A 5 -18.44 16.36 -0.18
N PRO A 6 -17.16 15.91 -0.21
CA PRO A 6 -16.84 14.50 -0.07
C PRO A 6 -17.35 13.89 1.23
N HIS A 7 -17.26 14.58 2.35
CA HIS A 7 -17.73 14.09 3.64
C HIS A 7 -19.24 13.91 3.68
N ARG A 8 -19.98 14.84 3.10
CA ARG A 8 -21.45 14.76 3.01
C ARG A 8 -21.89 13.61 2.11
N ILE A 9 -21.24 13.44 0.96
CA ILE A 9 -21.55 12.35 0.02
C ILE A 9 -21.20 11.01 0.67
N TRP A 10 -20.03 10.89 1.29
CA TRP A 10 -19.63 9.70 2.00
C TRP A 10 -20.61 9.31 3.10
N ASN A 11 -21.01 10.26 3.94
CA ASN A 11 -21.98 10.02 4.99
C ASN A 11 -23.35 9.56 4.43
N ALA A 12 -23.78 10.08 3.27
CA ALA A 12 -25.01 9.66 2.62
C ALA A 12 -24.93 8.20 2.10
N MET A 13 -23.78 7.78 1.61
CA MET A 13 -23.54 6.38 1.20
C MET A 13 -23.46 5.41 2.38
N TYR A 14 -23.04 5.89 3.54
CA TYR A 14 -22.83 5.07 4.74
C TYR A 14 -24.06 5.02 5.66
N VAL A 15 -25.08 5.86 5.45
CA VAL A 15 -26.27 5.92 6.30
C VAL A 15 -27.03 4.59 6.27
N ASN A 16 -27.47 4.12 7.44
CA ASN A 16 -28.18 2.86 7.66
C ASN A 16 -27.41 1.57 7.30
N GLU A 17 -26.11 1.66 7.05
CA GLU A 17 -25.29 0.48 6.86
C GLU A 17 -25.13 -0.31 8.17
N LYS A 18 -25.18 -1.65 8.07
CA LYS A 18 -24.91 -2.52 9.21
C LYS A 18 -23.44 -2.40 9.62
N PRO A 19 -23.14 -2.19 10.90
CA PRO A 19 -21.75 -2.20 11.35
C PRO A 19 -21.11 -3.58 11.22
N GLY A 20 -19.80 -3.62 10.97
CA GLY A 20 -19.04 -4.86 10.73
C GLY A 20 -19.24 -5.43 9.32
N GLY A 21 -18.63 -6.57 9.03
CA GLY A 21 -18.73 -7.25 7.74
C GLY A 21 -18.21 -6.39 6.58
N HIS A 22 -17.05 -5.74 6.78
CA HIS A 22 -16.45 -4.88 5.77
C HIS A 22 -15.86 -5.72 4.63
N GLY A 23 -16.03 -5.29 3.39
CA GLY A 23 -15.61 -6.01 2.20
C GLY A 23 -16.12 -5.32 0.94
N GLU A 24 -16.98 -5.97 0.17
CA GLU A 24 -17.51 -5.43 -1.10
C GLU A 24 -18.13 -4.03 -0.96
N ARG A 25 -18.86 -3.79 0.13
CA ARG A 25 -19.45 -2.50 0.44
C ARG A 25 -18.38 -1.41 0.62
N SER A 26 -17.32 -1.72 1.34
CA SER A 26 -16.23 -0.76 1.57
C SER A 26 -15.52 -0.40 0.28
N VAL A 27 -15.32 -1.38 -0.61
CA VAL A 27 -14.75 -1.17 -1.94
C VAL A 27 -15.67 -0.31 -2.82
N ALA A 28 -16.98 -0.58 -2.83
CA ALA A 28 -17.94 0.19 -3.61
C ALA A 28 -17.98 1.66 -3.18
N ILE A 29 -18.06 1.93 -1.88
CA ILE A 29 -18.05 3.29 -1.34
C ILE A 29 -16.70 3.96 -1.62
N GLY A 30 -15.58 3.27 -1.42
CA GLY A 30 -14.24 3.78 -1.69
C GLY A 30 -14.02 4.19 -3.15
N THR A 31 -14.56 3.40 -4.08
CA THR A 31 -14.49 3.72 -5.52
C THR A 31 -15.24 5.01 -5.86
N ILE A 32 -16.44 5.19 -5.31
CA ILE A 32 -17.24 6.43 -5.51
C ILE A 32 -16.54 7.62 -4.83
N ASP A 33 -16.03 7.44 -3.62
CA ASP A 33 -15.32 8.49 -2.88
C ASP A 33 -14.07 8.97 -3.64
N MET A 34 -13.33 8.05 -4.27
CA MET A 34 -12.20 8.38 -5.15
C MET A 34 -12.63 9.29 -6.30
N ALA A 35 -13.73 8.98 -6.98
CA ALA A 35 -14.25 9.79 -8.07
C ALA A 35 -14.70 11.18 -7.58
N VAL A 36 -15.29 11.26 -6.39
CA VAL A 36 -15.71 12.54 -5.77
C VAL A 36 -14.50 13.40 -5.46
N TRP A 37 -13.45 12.86 -4.87
CA TRP A 37 -12.22 13.61 -4.57
C TRP A 37 -11.48 14.06 -5.82
N ASP A 38 -11.45 13.24 -6.87
CA ASP A 38 -10.91 13.62 -8.16
C ASP A 38 -11.66 14.83 -8.74
N ALA A 39 -12.99 14.78 -8.74
CA ALA A 39 -13.84 15.88 -9.21
C ALA A 39 -13.64 17.16 -8.38
N VAL A 40 -13.61 17.05 -7.06
CA VAL A 40 -13.41 18.22 -6.16
C VAL A 40 -12.06 18.90 -6.42
N ALA A 41 -10.99 18.10 -6.58
CA ALA A 41 -9.66 18.63 -6.86
C ALA A 41 -9.59 19.28 -8.26
N LYS A 42 -10.24 18.69 -9.28
CA LYS A 42 -10.35 19.24 -10.63
C LYS A 42 -11.15 20.55 -10.66
N ILE A 43 -12.27 20.63 -9.94
CA ILE A 43 -13.05 21.88 -9.81
C ILE A 43 -12.22 22.99 -9.15
N ALA A 44 -11.37 22.63 -8.17
CA ALA A 44 -10.44 23.55 -7.56
C ALA A 44 -9.23 23.92 -8.46
N GLY A 45 -9.08 23.27 -9.61
CA GLY A 45 -7.94 23.44 -10.53
C GLY A 45 -6.61 22.99 -9.92
N LYS A 46 -6.62 22.06 -8.96
CA LYS A 46 -5.45 21.63 -8.19
C LYS A 46 -5.21 20.13 -8.30
N PRO A 47 -3.95 19.67 -8.23
CA PRO A 47 -3.66 18.28 -7.93
C PRO A 47 -4.27 17.89 -6.57
N LEU A 48 -4.71 16.63 -6.45
CA LEU A 48 -5.31 16.16 -5.20
C LEU A 48 -4.33 16.26 -4.03
N PHE A 49 -3.06 15.94 -4.23
CA PHE A 49 -2.05 16.07 -3.17
C PHE A 49 -1.92 17.50 -2.63
N GLN A 50 -2.03 18.52 -3.48
CA GLN A 50 -1.98 19.92 -3.07
C GLN A 50 -3.22 20.26 -2.23
N LEU A 51 -4.41 19.85 -2.69
CA LEU A 51 -5.65 20.07 -1.97
C LEU A 51 -5.64 19.41 -0.58
N LEU A 52 -5.10 18.18 -0.49
CA LEU A 52 -4.97 17.46 0.77
C LEU A 52 -4.00 18.13 1.74
N ALA A 53 -2.85 18.57 1.26
CA ALA A 53 -1.88 19.29 2.07
C ALA A 53 -2.46 20.59 2.65
N GLU A 54 -3.24 21.33 1.86
CA GLU A 54 -3.89 22.57 2.29
C GLU A 54 -5.01 22.34 3.30
N ARG A 55 -5.81 21.27 3.15
CA ARG A 55 -6.99 21.04 4.00
C ARG A 55 -6.67 20.26 5.26
N TYR A 56 -5.76 19.31 5.19
CA TYR A 56 -5.53 18.29 6.25
C TYR A 56 -4.07 18.14 6.65
N GLY A 57 -3.14 18.74 5.92
CA GLY A 57 -1.70 18.72 6.17
C GLY A 57 -1.17 20.04 6.72
N ASN A 58 0.07 20.31 6.43
CA ASN A 58 0.77 21.55 6.80
C ASN A 58 0.78 22.64 5.71
N GLY A 59 -0.01 22.48 4.66
CA GLY A 59 -0.10 23.37 3.50
C GLY A 59 0.98 23.15 2.42
N ARG A 60 1.93 22.25 2.68
CA ARG A 60 3.05 21.99 1.76
C ARG A 60 3.15 20.49 1.48
N PRO A 61 2.74 20.00 0.29
CA PRO A 61 2.90 18.61 -0.09
C PRO A 61 4.38 18.31 -0.36
N ASP A 62 4.78 17.06 -0.09
CA ASP A 62 6.02 16.52 -0.63
C ASP A 62 5.69 15.70 -1.88
N ARG A 63 5.97 16.26 -3.06
CA ARG A 63 5.72 15.60 -4.35
C ARG A 63 6.65 14.41 -4.61
N ARG A 64 7.73 14.31 -3.85
CA ARG A 64 8.72 13.25 -3.97
C ARG A 64 8.38 12.12 -3.01
N VAL A 65 7.71 11.09 -3.52
CA VAL A 65 7.20 9.96 -2.73
C VAL A 65 8.08 8.74 -2.91
N PHE A 66 8.47 8.11 -1.80
CA PHE A 66 9.13 6.80 -1.82
C PHE A 66 8.19 5.73 -2.40
N VAL A 67 8.74 4.86 -3.25
CA VAL A 67 8.01 3.72 -3.81
C VAL A 67 8.87 2.46 -3.81
N TYR A 68 8.23 1.31 -3.59
CA TYR A 68 8.87 0.01 -3.75
C TYR A 68 8.16 -0.81 -4.85
N ALA A 69 8.88 -1.72 -5.50
CA ALA A 69 8.31 -2.59 -6.52
C ALA A 69 7.76 -3.87 -5.89
N ALA A 70 6.47 -4.14 -6.08
CA ALA A 70 5.85 -5.41 -5.73
C ALA A 70 5.94 -6.39 -6.90
N GLY A 71 6.44 -7.61 -6.61
CA GLY A 71 6.64 -8.69 -7.59
C GLY A 71 7.05 -9.98 -6.90
N GLY A 72 7.91 -10.75 -7.55
CA GLY A 72 8.46 -11.99 -7.00
C GLY A 72 7.41 -13.07 -6.73
N TYR A 73 6.37 -13.12 -7.55
CA TYR A 73 5.31 -14.12 -7.48
C TYR A 73 5.83 -15.51 -7.88
N TYR A 74 5.00 -16.53 -7.70
CA TYR A 74 5.27 -17.90 -8.13
C TYR A 74 4.61 -18.12 -9.48
N TYR A 75 5.41 -18.14 -10.55
CA TYR A 75 4.92 -18.42 -11.89
C TYR A 75 5.33 -19.84 -12.35
N PRO A 76 4.46 -20.57 -13.03
CA PRO A 76 4.82 -21.86 -13.60
C PRO A 76 6.07 -21.74 -14.51
N GLY A 77 7.07 -22.58 -14.28
CA GLY A 77 8.32 -22.58 -15.05
C GLY A 77 9.26 -21.40 -14.76
N GLN A 78 9.01 -20.62 -13.72
CA GLN A 78 9.94 -19.60 -13.24
C GLN A 78 11.01 -20.26 -12.37
N ASP A 79 12.25 -20.21 -12.81
CA ASP A 79 13.43 -20.61 -12.06
C ASP A 79 14.05 -19.40 -11.30
N LEU A 80 15.11 -19.66 -10.55
CA LEU A 80 15.83 -18.60 -9.82
C LEU A 80 16.51 -17.59 -10.76
N GLY A 81 16.83 -17.99 -12.00
CA GLY A 81 17.41 -17.09 -13.02
C GLY A 81 16.39 -16.02 -13.41
N LYS A 82 15.20 -16.41 -13.80
CA LYS A 82 14.10 -15.50 -14.15
C LYS A 82 13.69 -14.59 -12.99
N LEU A 83 13.67 -15.13 -11.77
CA LEU A 83 13.41 -14.31 -10.56
C LEU A 83 14.49 -13.24 -10.36
N LYS A 84 15.77 -13.59 -10.55
CA LYS A 84 16.87 -12.61 -10.48
C LYS A 84 16.76 -11.54 -11.57
N ASP A 85 16.36 -11.93 -12.77
CA ASP A 85 16.20 -11.00 -13.90
C ASP A 85 15.04 -10.04 -13.65
N GLU A 86 13.92 -10.52 -13.08
CA GLU A 86 12.83 -9.66 -12.63
C GLU A 86 13.33 -8.61 -11.62
N MET A 87 14.06 -9.03 -10.59
CA MET A 87 14.58 -8.12 -9.56
C MET A 87 15.61 -7.12 -10.12
N ARG A 88 16.50 -7.55 -11.04
CA ARG A 88 17.39 -6.63 -11.75
C ARG A 88 16.60 -5.59 -12.55
N GLY A 89 15.54 -6.03 -13.25
CA GLY A 89 14.67 -5.13 -14.00
C GLY A 89 14.04 -4.05 -13.11
N TYR A 90 13.72 -4.34 -11.85
CA TYR A 90 13.24 -3.32 -10.89
C TYR A 90 14.37 -2.36 -10.48
N VAL A 91 15.55 -2.87 -10.14
CA VAL A 91 16.71 -2.05 -9.79
C VAL A 91 17.12 -1.14 -10.96
N ASP A 92 17.15 -1.66 -12.18
CA ASP A 92 17.50 -0.90 -13.39
C ASP A 92 16.48 0.22 -13.70
N ARG A 93 15.24 0.04 -13.26
CA ARG A 93 14.20 1.08 -13.32
C ARG A 93 14.25 2.08 -12.18
N GLY A 94 15.23 1.98 -11.26
CA GLY A 94 15.48 2.94 -10.19
C GLY A 94 14.87 2.59 -8.83
N TYR A 95 14.21 1.44 -8.68
CA TYR A 95 13.71 0.99 -7.37
C TYR A 95 14.85 0.59 -6.45
N THR A 96 14.76 1.00 -5.18
CA THR A 96 15.73 0.65 -4.15
C THR A 96 15.24 -0.42 -3.20
N VAL A 97 13.93 -0.66 -3.15
CA VAL A 97 13.27 -1.71 -2.37
C VAL A 97 12.35 -2.51 -3.29
N VAL A 98 12.38 -3.81 -3.15
CA VAL A 98 11.47 -4.74 -3.84
C VAL A 98 10.74 -5.62 -2.83
N LYS A 99 9.54 -6.08 -3.17
CA LYS A 99 8.76 -7.03 -2.39
C LYS A 99 8.62 -8.35 -3.15
N LYS A 100 8.77 -9.48 -2.47
CA LYS A 100 8.54 -10.82 -3.00
C LYS A 100 7.51 -11.57 -2.17
N LYS A 101 6.73 -12.44 -2.80
CA LYS A 101 5.79 -13.32 -2.12
C LYS A 101 6.51 -14.52 -1.49
N ILE A 102 6.05 -14.94 -0.30
CA ILE A 102 6.47 -16.17 0.40
C ILE A 102 5.26 -17.03 0.73
N GLY A 103 5.48 -18.29 1.11
CA GLY A 103 4.42 -19.23 1.50
C GLY A 103 3.69 -19.91 0.33
N GLY A 104 4.09 -19.65 -0.91
CA GLY A 104 3.62 -20.41 -2.08
C GLY A 104 4.46 -21.66 -2.38
N ALA A 105 5.56 -21.86 -1.65
CA ALA A 105 6.46 -23.00 -1.74
C ALA A 105 6.85 -23.47 -0.32
N SER A 106 7.75 -24.45 -0.21
CA SER A 106 8.32 -24.82 1.09
C SER A 106 9.19 -23.70 1.66
N LEU A 107 9.38 -23.68 2.98
CA LEU A 107 10.27 -22.72 3.64
C LEU A 107 11.68 -22.73 3.03
N ASP A 108 12.25 -23.93 2.79
CA ASP A 108 13.59 -24.06 2.21
C ASP A 108 13.67 -23.47 0.79
N GLU A 109 12.63 -23.64 0.00
CA GLU A 109 12.56 -23.03 -1.34
C GLU A 109 12.41 -21.51 -1.24
N ASP A 110 11.59 -21.01 -0.34
CA ASP A 110 11.45 -19.59 -0.12
C ASP A 110 12.76 -18.95 0.35
N LEU A 111 13.53 -19.61 1.23
CA LEU A 111 14.84 -19.12 1.64
C LEU A 111 15.82 -19.10 0.45
N ARG A 112 15.85 -20.14 -0.40
CA ARG A 112 16.67 -20.13 -1.63
C ARG A 112 16.29 -18.98 -2.56
N ARG A 113 14.99 -18.69 -2.68
CA ARG A 113 14.50 -17.55 -3.47
C ARG A 113 14.91 -16.21 -2.87
N ILE A 114 14.86 -16.06 -1.53
CA ILE A 114 15.34 -14.88 -0.81
C ILE A 114 16.84 -14.69 -1.05
N ASP A 115 17.65 -15.73 -0.86
CA ASP A 115 19.10 -15.68 -1.09
C ASP A 115 19.44 -15.29 -2.54
N ALA A 116 18.67 -15.81 -3.51
CA ALA A 116 18.84 -15.47 -4.91
C ALA A 116 18.58 -13.98 -5.19
N ILE A 117 17.55 -13.40 -4.55
CA ILE A 117 17.23 -11.98 -4.65
C ILE A 117 18.27 -11.13 -3.94
N LEU A 118 18.71 -11.52 -2.74
CA LEU A 118 19.74 -10.80 -1.99
C LEU A 118 21.09 -10.79 -2.72
N GLY A 119 21.36 -11.84 -3.51
CA GLY A 119 22.50 -11.85 -4.44
C GLY A 119 22.45 -10.77 -5.54
N VAL A 120 21.24 -10.24 -5.82
CA VAL A 120 21.06 -9.09 -6.74
C VAL A 120 21.09 -7.76 -5.98
N LEU A 121 20.41 -7.68 -4.84
CA LEU A 121 20.21 -6.44 -4.10
C LEU A 121 21.40 -6.04 -3.23
N GLY A 122 22.17 -7.01 -2.74
CA GLY A 122 23.33 -6.83 -1.86
C GLY A 122 23.02 -6.39 -0.42
N ASP A 123 21.76 -6.10 -0.08
CA ASP A 123 21.35 -5.63 1.25
C ASP A 123 19.92 -6.11 1.56
N GLY A 124 19.70 -6.79 2.69
CA GLY A 124 18.40 -7.28 3.12
C GLY A 124 17.37 -6.18 3.33
N ARG A 125 17.80 -5.00 3.77
CA ARG A 125 16.91 -3.84 3.95
C ARG A 125 16.28 -3.32 2.65
N LYS A 126 16.68 -3.86 1.51
CA LYS A 126 16.08 -3.62 0.21
C LYS A 126 15.04 -4.66 -0.20
N LEU A 127 14.79 -5.65 0.65
CA LEU A 127 13.84 -6.74 0.39
C LEU A 127 12.76 -6.78 1.44
N ALA A 128 11.51 -6.65 1.00
CA ALA A 128 10.31 -6.99 1.77
C ALA A 128 9.83 -8.39 1.38
N VAL A 129 9.25 -9.14 2.32
CA VAL A 129 8.63 -10.43 2.06
C VAL A 129 7.19 -10.44 2.53
N ASP A 130 6.30 -11.10 1.79
CA ASP A 130 4.86 -11.03 1.98
C ASP A 130 4.22 -12.41 1.86
N ALA A 131 3.54 -12.85 2.93
CA ALA A 131 2.88 -14.14 3.01
C ALA A 131 1.39 -14.09 2.61
N ASN A 132 0.81 -12.91 2.44
CA ASN A 132 -0.62 -12.71 2.12
C ASN A 132 -1.55 -13.53 3.02
N GLY A 133 -1.35 -13.47 4.33
CA GLY A 133 -2.25 -14.05 5.33
C GLY A 133 -2.31 -15.57 5.38
N ARG A 134 -1.34 -16.29 4.80
CA ARG A 134 -1.46 -17.74 4.54
C ARG A 134 -1.11 -18.64 5.70
N PHE A 135 -0.37 -18.15 6.69
CA PHE A 135 0.20 -19.00 7.71
C PHE A 135 -0.70 -19.13 8.93
N ASP A 136 -0.73 -20.31 9.49
CA ASP A 136 -1.07 -20.49 10.91
C ASP A 136 0.06 -20.00 11.80
N LEU A 137 -0.18 -19.92 13.10
CA LEU A 137 0.79 -19.39 14.06
C LEU A 137 2.12 -20.16 14.05
N ASP A 138 2.07 -21.49 14.00
CA ASP A 138 3.28 -22.32 14.03
C ASP A 138 4.13 -22.11 12.77
N THR A 139 3.50 -22.01 11.62
CA THR A 139 4.18 -21.70 10.35
C THR A 139 4.73 -20.29 10.36
N ALA A 140 3.95 -19.30 10.81
CA ALA A 140 4.39 -17.91 10.94
C ALA A 140 5.65 -17.79 11.82
N ILE A 141 5.67 -18.50 12.97
CA ILE A 141 6.84 -18.55 13.87
C ILE A 141 8.05 -19.23 13.21
N ARG A 142 7.85 -20.33 12.46
CA ARG A 142 8.96 -20.99 11.74
C ARG A 142 9.58 -20.05 10.72
N TYR A 143 8.75 -19.34 9.94
CA TYR A 143 9.23 -18.30 9.01
C TYR A 143 9.92 -17.16 9.75
N ALA A 144 9.34 -16.62 10.82
CA ALA A 144 9.94 -15.55 11.61
C ALA A 144 11.35 -15.91 12.09
N LYS A 145 11.55 -17.12 12.65
CA LYS A 145 12.86 -17.62 13.09
C LYS A 145 13.84 -17.72 11.91
N ALA A 146 13.42 -18.27 10.78
CA ALA A 146 14.26 -18.40 9.61
C ALA A 146 14.59 -17.04 8.97
N LEU A 147 13.65 -16.11 8.94
CA LEU A 147 13.82 -14.75 8.40
C LEU A 147 14.66 -13.85 9.30
N SER A 148 14.81 -14.17 10.59
CA SER A 148 15.60 -13.36 11.55
C SER A 148 17.09 -13.26 11.21
N GLN A 149 17.63 -14.17 10.39
CA GLN A 149 18.99 -14.09 9.88
C GLN A 149 19.20 -12.95 8.85
N TYR A 150 18.10 -12.52 8.18
CA TYR A 150 18.13 -11.44 7.20
C TYR A 150 17.70 -10.13 7.87
N ASP A 151 18.26 -9.01 7.44
CA ASP A 151 17.83 -7.68 7.87
C ASP A 151 16.83 -7.11 6.86
N LEU A 152 15.62 -7.72 6.80
CA LEU A 152 14.61 -7.41 5.80
C LEU A 152 13.97 -6.03 6.02
N PHE A 153 13.48 -5.43 4.94
CA PHE A 153 12.70 -4.19 5.01
C PHE A 153 11.43 -4.39 5.85
N TRP A 154 10.70 -5.50 5.63
CA TRP A 154 9.67 -6.02 6.53
C TRP A 154 9.30 -7.49 6.24
N TYR A 155 8.62 -8.10 7.21
CA TYR A 155 7.86 -9.35 7.08
C TYR A 155 6.37 -9.00 7.11
N GLU A 156 5.66 -9.22 6.00
CA GLU A 156 4.30 -8.74 5.76
C GLU A 156 3.27 -9.86 5.91
N GLU A 157 2.17 -9.51 6.55
CA GLU A 157 0.90 -10.24 6.63
C GLU A 157 1.07 -11.76 6.79
N ALA A 158 1.71 -12.18 7.87
CA ALA A 158 2.07 -13.57 8.10
C ALA A 158 0.85 -14.50 8.17
N GLY A 159 -0.18 -14.14 8.94
CA GLY A 159 -1.41 -14.91 9.13
C GLY A 159 -2.65 -14.11 8.72
N ASP A 160 -3.82 -14.69 8.97
CA ASP A 160 -5.11 -14.06 8.68
C ASP A 160 -5.11 -12.60 9.19
N PRO A 161 -5.47 -11.62 8.36
CA PRO A 161 -5.42 -10.19 8.72
C PRO A 161 -6.31 -9.82 9.92
N LEU A 162 -7.34 -10.61 10.23
CA LEU A 162 -8.21 -10.42 11.39
C LEU A 162 -7.75 -11.22 12.62
N ASP A 163 -6.74 -12.07 12.51
CA ASP A 163 -6.16 -12.76 13.66
C ASP A 163 -5.12 -11.87 14.37
N PHE A 164 -5.63 -10.91 15.13
CA PHE A 164 -4.79 -9.96 15.88
C PHE A 164 -3.97 -10.64 16.97
N GLU A 165 -4.41 -11.79 17.49
CA GLU A 165 -3.66 -12.56 18.48
C GLU A 165 -2.43 -13.24 17.87
N LEU A 166 -2.57 -13.81 16.66
CA LEU A 166 -1.43 -14.33 15.89
C LEU A 166 -0.40 -13.23 15.68
N GLN A 167 -0.85 -12.06 15.18
CA GLN A 167 0.03 -10.92 14.91
C GLN A 167 0.75 -10.45 16.20
N ALA A 168 0.03 -10.33 17.31
CA ALA A 168 0.58 -9.93 18.60
C ALA A 168 1.56 -10.98 19.16
N THR A 169 1.29 -12.26 18.96
CA THR A 169 2.16 -13.35 19.40
C THR A 169 3.45 -13.40 18.58
N LEU A 170 3.35 -13.21 17.26
CA LEU A 170 4.49 -13.28 16.33
C LEU A 170 5.61 -12.28 16.69
N ARG A 171 5.28 -11.10 17.21
CA ARG A 171 6.26 -10.09 17.66
C ARG A 171 7.24 -10.63 18.74
N ASN A 172 6.87 -11.66 19.47
CA ASN A 172 7.75 -12.26 20.47
C ASN A 172 8.84 -13.16 19.85
N TYR A 173 8.68 -13.50 18.56
CA TYR A 173 9.60 -14.36 17.80
C TYR A 173 10.30 -13.59 16.65
N TYR A 174 9.83 -12.36 16.35
CA TYR A 174 10.39 -11.52 15.29
C TYR A 174 10.46 -10.07 15.75
N ASP A 175 11.65 -9.61 16.10
CA ASP A 175 11.87 -8.26 16.63
C ASP A 175 12.15 -7.21 15.54
N LYS A 176 12.30 -7.65 14.27
CA LYS A 176 12.52 -6.79 13.09
C LYS A 176 11.20 -6.23 12.56
N PRO A 177 11.23 -5.28 11.58
CA PRO A 177 10.01 -4.66 11.10
C PRO A 177 8.99 -5.67 10.54
N MET A 178 7.74 -5.52 10.92
CA MET A 178 6.57 -6.19 10.35
C MET A 178 5.72 -5.18 9.59
N ALA A 179 4.91 -5.68 8.65
CA ALA A 179 3.93 -4.87 7.93
C ALA A 179 2.60 -5.63 7.80
N THR A 180 1.48 -4.91 7.87
CA THR A 180 0.15 -5.48 7.63
C THR A 180 -0.88 -4.36 7.47
N GLY A 181 -2.10 -4.71 7.07
CA GLY A 181 -3.23 -3.80 7.05
C GLY A 181 -3.93 -3.67 5.70
N GLU A 182 -3.39 -4.25 4.63
CA GLU A 182 -3.99 -4.17 3.29
C GLU A 182 -5.41 -4.76 3.24
N ASN A 183 -5.68 -5.77 4.04
CA ASN A 183 -6.96 -6.47 4.14
C ASN A 183 -7.84 -6.01 5.32
N LEU A 184 -7.56 -4.86 5.92
CA LEU A 184 -8.38 -4.24 6.94
C LEU A 184 -9.20 -3.11 6.31
N PHE A 185 -10.49 -3.37 6.09
CA PHE A 185 -11.35 -2.56 5.23
C PHE A 185 -12.18 -1.51 5.97
N SER A 186 -11.79 -1.14 7.19
CA SER A 186 -12.41 -0.06 7.95
C SER A 186 -11.46 0.55 8.98
N MET A 187 -11.77 1.76 9.44
CA MET A 187 -11.06 2.38 10.57
C MET A 187 -11.21 1.56 11.85
N GLN A 188 -12.32 0.83 12.02
CA GLN A 188 -12.56 -0.03 13.17
C GLN A 188 -11.60 -1.23 13.18
N ASP A 189 -11.40 -1.87 12.02
CA ASP A 189 -10.45 -2.98 11.89
C ASP A 189 -9.01 -2.48 12.10
N ALA A 190 -8.65 -1.35 11.49
CA ALA A 190 -7.36 -0.68 11.71
C ALA A 190 -7.12 -0.37 13.21
N ARG A 191 -8.14 0.15 13.91
CA ARG A 191 -8.07 0.43 15.34
C ARG A 191 -7.87 -0.85 16.17
N ASN A 192 -8.52 -1.94 15.79
CA ASN A 192 -8.38 -3.23 16.47
C ASN A 192 -6.97 -3.81 16.28
N LEU A 193 -6.39 -3.70 15.07
CA LEU A 193 -5.00 -4.02 14.85
C LEU A 193 -4.07 -3.24 15.79
N ILE A 194 -4.24 -1.92 15.89
CA ILE A 194 -3.41 -1.07 16.76
C ILE A 194 -3.57 -1.43 18.24
N ARG A 195 -4.77 -1.78 18.69
CA ARG A 195 -5.05 -2.12 20.08
C ARG A 195 -4.61 -3.52 20.47
N TYR A 196 -4.76 -4.47 19.59
CA TYR A 196 -4.66 -5.90 19.91
C TYR A 196 -3.61 -6.65 19.10
N GLY A 197 -3.20 -6.15 17.94
CA GLY A 197 -2.26 -6.82 17.05
C GLY A 197 -0.78 -6.65 17.40
N GLY A 198 -0.48 -5.95 18.51
CA GLY A 198 0.91 -5.83 19.00
C GLY A 198 1.86 -5.06 18.09
N MET A 199 1.35 -4.27 17.14
CA MET A 199 2.17 -3.45 16.23
C MET A 199 2.94 -2.35 16.97
N ARG A 200 4.13 -2.04 16.49
CA ARG A 200 5.11 -1.14 17.14
C ARG A 200 5.30 0.14 16.33
N PRO A 201 4.93 1.32 16.82
CA PRO A 201 4.97 2.58 16.06
C PRO A 201 6.39 3.06 15.73
N ASP A 202 7.40 2.56 16.43
CA ASP A 202 8.81 2.91 16.22
C ASP A 202 9.46 2.12 15.06
N ARG A 203 8.88 1.01 14.63
CA ARG A 203 9.52 0.13 13.63
C ARG A 203 8.60 -0.52 12.60
N ASP A 204 7.35 -0.84 12.93
CA ASP A 204 6.44 -1.55 12.05
C ASP A 204 5.75 -0.60 11.05
N TRP A 205 5.16 -1.19 10.00
CA TRP A 205 4.53 -0.46 8.91
C TRP A 205 3.05 -0.81 8.78
N LEU A 206 2.24 0.14 8.36
CA LEU A 206 0.80 0.00 8.17
C LEU A 206 0.46 0.20 6.68
N GLN A 207 -0.28 -0.75 6.11
CA GLN A 207 -0.52 -0.80 4.66
C GLN A 207 -1.99 -0.59 4.30
N PHE A 208 -2.75 0.13 5.13
CA PHE A 208 -4.17 0.40 4.86
C PHE A 208 -4.36 1.00 3.47
N ASP A 209 -5.29 0.39 2.71
CA ASP A 209 -5.62 0.80 1.35
C ASP A 209 -6.86 1.70 1.35
N CYS A 210 -6.73 2.94 0.87
CA CYS A 210 -7.84 3.88 0.90
C CYS A 210 -8.96 3.52 -0.08
N ALA A 211 -8.67 2.84 -1.19
CA ALA A 211 -9.70 2.43 -2.15
C ALA A 211 -10.54 1.27 -1.62
N LEU A 212 -9.89 0.30 -0.95
CA LEU A 212 -10.57 -0.86 -0.37
C LEU A 212 -11.31 -0.52 0.94
N SER A 213 -10.87 0.49 1.68
CA SER A 213 -11.35 0.84 3.02
C SER A 213 -12.23 2.09 3.01
N TYR A 214 -13.35 2.07 2.33
CA TYR A 214 -14.33 3.18 2.29
C TYR A 214 -13.82 4.52 1.75
N GLY A 215 -12.67 4.59 1.12
CA GLY A 215 -12.15 5.80 0.49
C GLY A 215 -11.34 6.72 1.39
N LEU A 216 -11.07 7.92 0.88
CA LEU A 216 -10.21 8.91 1.53
C LEU A 216 -10.86 9.51 2.79
N VAL A 217 -12.19 9.65 2.82
CA VAL A 217 -12.88 10.15 4.03
C VAL A 217 -12.61 9.22 5.22
N GLU A 218 -12.71 7.91 5.04
CA GLU A 218 -12.38 6.94 6.08
C GLU A 218 -10.88 6.87 6.36
N TYR A 219 -10.05 7.02 5.34
CA TYR A 219 -8.59 7.04 5.51
C TYR A 219 -8.12 8.23 6.38
N LEU A 220 -8.73 9.40 6.22
CA LEU A 220 -8.48 10.56 7.10
C LEU A 220 -8.85 10.25 8.56
N ARG A 221 -9.98 9.57 8.80
CA ARG A 221 -10.38 9.11 10.14
C ARG A 221 -9.38 8.08 10.70
N THR A 222 -8.88 7.20 9.84
CA THR A 222 -7.84 6.22 10.21
C THR A 222 -6.55 6.92 10.61
N LEU A 223 -6.08 7.91 9.87
CA LEU A 223 -4.90 8.71 10.24
C LEU A 223 -5.08 9.48 11.56
N ASP A 224 -6.28 10.02 11.82
CA ASP A 224 -6.59 10.67 13.08
C ASP A 224 -6.59 9.67 14.25
N MET A 225 -7.17 8.50 14.07
CA MET A 225 -7.13 7.40 15.05
C MET A 225 -5.69 6.97 15.33
N LEU A 226 -4.87 6.79 14.30
CA LEU A 226 -3.45 6.43 14.44
C LEU A 226 -2.68 7.45 15.27
N ARG A 227 -2.88 8.74 14.99
CA ARG A 227 -2.23 9.83 15.75
C ARG A 227 -2.61 9.79 17.24
N GLN A 228 -3.89 9.52 17.56
CA GLN A 228 -4.37 9.35 18.94
C GLN A 228 -3.72 8.17 19.66
N HIS A 229 -3.21 7.17 18.92
CA HIS A 229 -2.51 6.00 19.44
C HIS A 229 -0.98 6.10 19.32
N GLY A 230 -0.43 7.30 19.08
CA GLY A 230 1.02 7.54 19.03
C GLY A 230 1.71 7.15 17.73
N TRP A 231 0.96 6.88 16.65
CA TRP A 231 1.52 6.59 15.34
C TRP A 231 1.71 7.85 14.50
N SER A 232 2.80 7.86 13.72
CA SER A 232 3.00 8.87 12.67
C SER A 232 2.41 8.39 11.35
N ALA A 233 1.85 9.32 10.56
CA ALA A 233 1.44 9.06 9.19
C ALA A 233 2.59 8.52 8.32
N SER A 234 3.83 8.89 8.63
CA SER A 234 5.03 8.39 7.95
C SER A 234 5.29 6.88 8.16
N ARG A 235 4.53 6.20 9.01
CA ARG A 235 4.53 4.74 9.15
C ARG A 235 3.49 4.05 8.27
N CYS A 236 2.73 4.80 7.49
CA CYS A 236 1.79 4.26 6.53
C CYS A 236 2.43 4.21 5.13
N ILE A 237 2.41 3.05 4.51
CA ILE A 237 2.75 2.84 3.10
C ILE A 237 1.58 2.07 2.47
N PRO A 238 0.62 2.76 1.86
CA PRO A 238 -0.61 2.12 1.35
C PRO A 238 -0.33 1.01 0.34
N HIS A 239 -1.12 -0.05 0.44
CA HIS A 239 -1.24 -1.10 -0.57
C HIS A 239 -1.89 -0.57 -1.86
N GLY A 240 -1.77 -1.36 -2.93
CA GLY A 240 -2.55 -1.23 -4.17
C GLY A 240 -1.84 -0.50 -5.29
N GLY A 241 -0.83 0.29 -5.01
CA GLY A 241 -0.03 0.97 -6.04
C GLY A 241 -0.81 1.94 -6.92
N HIS A 242 -1.99 2.40 -6.50
CA HIS A 242 -2.84 3.27 -7.31
C HIS A 242 -2.54 4.76 -7.08
N GLN A 243 -2.93 5.60 -8.06
CA GLN A 243 -2.57 7.02 -8.05
C GLN A 243 -3.22 7.81 -6.92
N MET A 244 -4.38 7.39 -6.39
CA MET A 244 -4.98 8.06 -5.25
C MET A 244 -4.11 7.91 -4.00
N SER A 245 -3.64 6.70 -3.67
CA SER A 245 -2.72 6.46 -2.55
C SER A 245 -1.44 7.28 -2.69
N LEU A 246 -0.92 7.39 -3.93
CA LEU A 246 0.26 8.19 -4.22
C LEU A 246 0.03 9.69 -3.93
N ASN A 247 -1.15 10.22 -4.30
CA ASN A 247 -1.56 11.59 -3.95
C ASN A 247 -1.71 11.79 -2.43
N ILE A 248 -2.28 10.81 -1.73
CA ILE A 248 -2.42 10.85 -0.27
C ILE A 248 -1.03 10.86 0.39
N ALA A 249 -0.11 10.01 -0.09
CA ALA A 249 1.25 9.98 0.42
C ALA A 249 1.95 11.33 0.27
N ALA A 250 1.86 11.95 -0.91
CA ALA A 250 2.42 13.26 -1.18
C ALA A 250 1.77 14.40 -0.37
N GLY A 251 0.45 14.37 -0.23
CA GLY A 251 -0.31 15.44 0.42
C GLY A 251 -0.29 15.39 1.94
N LEU A 252 -0.21 14.20 2.53
CA LEU A 252 -0.34 13.99 3.97
C LEU A 252 0.95 13.45 4.63
N GLY A 253 2.05 13.32 3.88
CA GLY A 253 3.34 12.92 4.41
C GLY A 253 3.39 11.49 4.88
N LEU A 254 2.84 10.55 4.09
CA LEU A 254 2.97 9.12 4.38
C LEU A 254 4.40 8.65 4.12
N GLY A 255 4.73 7.44 4.56
CA GLY A 255 6.06 6.85 4.41
C GLY A 255 6.42 6.45 2.99
N GLY A 256 5.45 6.33 2.10
CA GLY A 256 5.63 5.93 0.71
C GLY A 256 4.36 5.39 0.07
N ASN A 257 4.51 4.69 -1.03
CA ASN A 257 3.42 4.02 -1.74
C ASN A 257 3.93 2.73 -2.39
N GLU A 258 3.09 1.70 -2.44
CA GLU A 258 3.37 0.50 -3.22
C GLU A 258 3.38 0.81 -4.72
N SER A 259 4.05 -0.02 -5.52
CA SER A 259 4.07 0.11 -6.98
C SER A 259 4.07 -1.26 -7.64
N TYR A 260 3.31 -1.40 -8.73
CA TYR A 260 3.25 -2.60 -9.56
C TYR A 260 3.75 -2.26 -10.97
N PRO A 261 5.07 -2.29 -11.21
CA PRO A 261 5.62 -1.81 -12.48
C PRO A 261 5.25 -2.68 -13.69
N ASP A 262 4.93 -3.95 -13.49
CA ASP A 262 4.63 -4.91 -14.56
C ASP A 262 3.22 -5.51 -14.50
N LEU A 263 2.44 -5.17 -13.45
CA LEU A 263 1.11 -5.74 -13.24
C LEU A 263 0.03 -4.66 -13.33
N PHE A 264 -1.20 -5.12 -13.61
CA PHE A 264 -2.41 -4.27 -13.62
C PHE A 264 -2.40 -3.13 -14.65
N GLN A 265 -1.65 -3.25 -15.74
CA GLN A 265 -1.66 -2.25 -16.82
C GLN A 265 -2.99 -2.28 -17.60
N PRO A 266 -3.55 -1.12 -17.99
CA PRO A 266 -3.01 0.24 -17.80
C PRO A 266 -3.38 0.89 -16.47
N TYR A 267 -4.01 0.19 -15.52
CA TYR A 267 -4.48 0.75 -14.23
C TYR A 267 -3.34 0.99 -13.25
N GLY A 268 -2.35 0.10 -13.20
CA GLY A 268 -1.14 0.23 -12.38
C GLY A 268 -0.13 1.24 -12.92
N GLY A 269 0.95 1.47 -12.20
CA GLY A 269 2.03 2.35 -12.59
C GLY A 269 1.74 3.85 -12.38
N PHE A 270 2.58 4.68 -12.98
CA PHE A 270 2.57 6.12 -12.80
C PHE A 270 2.07 6.85 -14.06
N PRO A 271 1.77 8.16 -14.00
CA PRO A 271 1.54 8.97 -15.18
C PRO A 271 2.67 8.87 -16.20
N ASP A 272 2.35 9.05 -17.48
CA ASP A 272 3.30 8.92 -18.58
C ASP A 272 4.52 9.84 -18.35
N GLY A 273 5.71 9.30 -18.61
CA GLY A 273 6.96 10.03 -18.43
C GLY A 273 7.47 10.11 -16.98
N VAL A 274 6.68 9.74 -15.98
CA VAL A 274 7.16 9.65 -14.59
C VAL A 274 8.06 8.42 -14.44
N ARG A 275 9.25 8.64 -13.87
CA ARG A 275 10.25 7.59 -13.64
C ARG A 275 10.58 7.49 -12.17
N VAL A 276 10.98 6.30 -11.76
CA VAL A 276 11.56 6.10 -10.43
C VAL A 276 13.01 6.55 -10.45
N ASP A 277 13.36 7.40 -9.52
CA ASP A 277 14.73 7.89 -9.30
C ASP A 277 15.16 7.59 -7.86
N ASN A 278 16.11 6.68 -7.71
CA ASN A 278 16.64 6.26 -6.42
C ASN A 278 15.54 5.93 -5.39
N GLY A 279 14.54 5.12 -5.80
CA GLY A 279 13.41 4.67 -4.98
C GLY A 279 12.29 5.69 -4.80
N TYR A 280 12.30 6.80 -5.53
CA TYR A 280 11.29 7.85 -5.43
C TYR A 280 10.68 8.20 -6.79
N VAL A 281 9.44 8.62 -6.76
CA VAL A 281 8.77 9.27 -7.89
C VAL A 281 8.42 10.70 -7.53
N THR A 282 8.43 11.59 -8.53
CA THR A 282 7.94 12.96 -8.37
C THR A 282 6.61 13.11 -9.10
N LEU A 283 5.55 13.42 -8.36
CA LEU A 283 4.21 13.58 -8.93
C LEU A 283 4.15 14.80 -9.84
N PRO A 284 3.54 14.68 -11.05
CA PRO A 284 3.27 15.82 -11.92
C PRO A 284 2.15 16.69 -11.33
N GLU A 285 2.10 17.95 -11.75
CA GLU A 285 1.06 18.91 -11.34
C GLU A 285 -0.19 18.79 -12.21
N LEU A 286 -0.81 17.62 -12.19
CA LEU A 286 -2.07 17.35 -12.90
C LEU A 286 -3.26 17.59 -11.97
N PRO A 287 -4.32 18.29 -12.39
CA PRO A 287 -5.54 18.45 -11.59
C PRO A 287 -6.17 17.11 -11.24
N GLY A 288 -6.79 17.02 -10.06
CA GLY A 288 -7.41 15.78 -9.59
C GLY A 288 -6.37 14.76 -9.13
N ILE A 289 -6.70 13.49 -9.29
CA ILE A 289 -5.81 12.35 -9.04
C ILE A 289 -4.73 12.26 -10.14
N GLY A 290 -4.98 12.87 -11.30
CA GLY A 290 -4.04 12.91 -12.42
C GLY A 290 -4.13 11.69 -13.34
N PHE A 291 -5.30 11.04 -13.43
CA PHE A 291 -5.54 9.91 -14.35
C PHE A 291 -5.33 10.29 -15.82
N GLU A 292 -5.59 11.54 -16.18
CA GLU A 292 -5.38 12.07 -17.54
C GLU A 292 -3.92 12.03 -17.98
N GLY A 293 -3.00 11.92 -17.05
CA GLY A 293 -1.58 11.71 -17.34
C GLY A 293 -1.23 10.29 -17.79
N LYS A 294 -2.22 9.38 -17.91
CA LYS A 294 -2.03 8.00 -18.38
C LYS A 294 -2.84 7.79 -19.65
N ALA A 295 -2.21 7.95 -20.81
CA ALA A 295 -2.88 7.90 -22.11
C ALA A 295 -3.62 6.57 -22.34
N ASP A 296 -2.99 5.44 -22.01
CA ASP A 296 -3.58 4.12 -22.20
C ASP A 296 -4.79 3.90 -21.27
N LEU A 297 -4.73 4.37 -20.00
CA LEU A 297 -5.86 4.31 -19.09
C LEU A 297 -7.05 5.13 -19.60
N ILE A 298 -6.80 6.34 -20.07
CA ILE A 298 -7.86 7.19 -20.63
C ILE A 298 -8.46 6.57 -21.89
N ALA A 299 -7.66 5.91 -22.71
CA ALA A 299 -8.18 5.19 -23.87
C ALA A 299 -9.14 4.06 -23.47
N GLU A 300 -8.82 3.29 -22.41
CA GLU A 300 -9.71 2.26 -21.90
C GLU A 300 -10.98 2.84 -21.25
N MET A 301 -10.85 3.91 -20.47
CA MET A 301 -12.02 4.59 -19.85
C MET A 301 -13.00 5.13 -20.91
N ARG A 302 -12.50 5.66 -22.02
CA ARG A 302 -13.37 6.14 -23.12
C ARG A 302 -14.17 5.00 -23.75
N LYS A 303 -13.55 3.84 -23.99
CA LYS A 303 -14.26 2.66 -24.52
C LYS A 303 -15.40 2.18 -23.59
N LEU A 304 -15.23 2.33 -22.27
CA LEU A 304 -16.26 1.94 -21.29
C LEU A 304 -17.40 2.97 -21.18
N ALA A 305 -17.20 4.20 -21.66
CA ALA A 305 -18.19 5.26 -21.65
C ALA A 305 -19.05 5.37 -22.92
N GLU A 306 -18.65 4.67 -23.99
CA GLU A 306 -19.39 4.49 -25.26
C GLU A 306 -20.38 3.32 -25.18
#